data_71fcc06687f0cfdfe63cf51b5b4ff1c9
#
_entry.id   71fcc06687f0cfdfe63cf51b5b4ff1c9
#
_cell.length_a   1.000
_cell.length_b   1.000
_cell.length_c   1.000
_cell.angle_alpha   90.00
_cell.angle_beta   90.00
_cell.angle_gamma   90.00
#
_symmetry.space_group_name_H-M   'P 1'
#
loop_
_entity.id
_entity.type
_entity.pdbx_description
1 polymer ?
#
loop_
_entity_poly.entity_id
_entity_poly.type
_entity_poly.pdbx_seq_one_letter_code
_entity_poly.pdbx_strand_id
1 'polypeptide(L)'
;MREFYQKVDSELVFFPELGIGRFPVPQDRPYNEDYFQRYLKMADTEVGRQLTISRMELVARHYSGPVLDVGIGAGQFVSMRPLTYGYDVNPAGVEWLREKGLYVDLYKTVSPAVSMWDVLEHIDDPEAAVACAGKFVFVSIPIFSDSADILKSHHFRKDEHIWYFTDEGLRNWFSRQGFECVEKNNIECEYGRKGIGTYAFKRIN
;
A
#
# COMPACT_ATOMS: atom_id res chain seq x y z
N MET A 1 -20.91 3.01 -23.76
CA MET A 1 -20.45 1.91 -22.89
C MET A 1 -19.44 0.98 -23.58
N ARG A 2 -19.71 0.41 -24.75
CA ARG A 2 -18.77 -0.49 -25.46
C ARG A 2 -17.42 0.18 -25.78
N GLU A 3 -17.42 1.40 -26.29
CA GLU A 3 -16.20 2.18 -26.60
C GLU A 3 -15.39 2.53 -25.34
N PHE A 4 -16.07 2.82 -24.22
CA PHE A 4 -15.43 3.08 -22.95
C PHE A 4 -14.68 1.84 -22.43
N TYR A 5 -15.32 0.67 -22.46
CA TYR A 5 -14.68 -0.59 -22.04
C TYR A 5 -13.53 -0.99 -22.97
N GLN A 6 -13.64 -0.76 -24.27
CA GLN A 6 -12.55 -1.02 -25.22
C GLN A 6 -11.35 -0.10 -24.98
N LYS A 7 -11.57 1.18 -24.63
CA LYS A 7 -10.49 2.10 -24.31
C LYS A 7 -9.78 1.72 -23.01
N VAL A 8 -10.54 1.41 -21.97
CA VAL A 8 -9.98 0.99 -20.67
C VAL A 8 -9.20 -0.32 -20.80
N ASP A 9 -9.70 -1.28 -21.58
CA ASP A 9 -9.03 -2.55 -21.85
C ASP A 9 -7.72 -2.36 -22.63
N SER A 10 -7.67 -1.36 -23.53
CA SER A 10 -6.48 -1.04 -24.30
C SER A 10 -5.39 -0.28 -23.51
N GLU A 11 -5.74 0.31 -22.37
CA GLU A 11 -4.81 1.08 -21.54
C GLU A 11 -4.16 0.23 -20.44
N LEU A 12 -4.82 -0.86 -19.99
CA LEU A 12 -4.22 -1.81 -19.05
C LEU A 12 -3.23 -2.72 -19.78
N VAL A 13 -1.96 -2.56 -19.48
CA VAL A 13 -0.91 -3.47 -19.97
C VAL A 13 -0.63 -4.50 -18.88
N PHE A 14 -0.88 -5.77 -19.17
CA PHE A 14 -0.60 -6.89 -18.27
C PHE A 14 0.51 -7.77 -18.84
N PHE A 15 1.49 -8.11 -18.01
CA PHE A 15 2.61 -8.99 -18.33
C PHE A 15 2.42 -10.32 -17.59
N PRO A 16 1.83 -11.34 -18.24
CA PRO A 16 1.48 -12.60 -17.59
C PRO A 16 2.69 -13.32 -16.98
N GLU A 17 3.83 -13.25 -17.65
CA GLU A 17 5.09 -13.88 -17.21
C GLU A 17 5.69 -13.21 -15.96
N LEU A 18 5.31 -11.98 -15.69
CA LEU A 18 5.71 -11.24 -14.48
C LEU A 18 4.62 -11.24 -13.41
N GLY A 19 3.37 -11.52 -13.78
CA GLY A 19 2.21 -11.38 -12.92
C GLY A 19 1.95 -9.92 -12.51
N ILE A 20 2.26 -8.96 -13.39
CA ILE A 20 2.19 -7.52 -13.11
C ILE A 20 1.36 -6.83 -14.19
N GLY A 21 0.39 -6.02 -13.76
CA GLY A 21 -0.34 -5.09 -14.61
C GLY A 21 0.08 -3.65 -14.35
N ARG A 22 0.02 -2.83 -15.39
CA ARG A 22 0.26 -1.39 -15.29
C ARG A 22 -0.84 -0.62 -16.01
N PHE A 23 -1.34 0.43 -15.36
CA PHE A 23 -2.25 1.41 -15.93
C PHE A 23 -1.56 2.78 -15.99
N PRO A 24 -1.95 3.70 -16.89
CA PRO A 24 -1.38 5.04 -16.95
C PRO A 24 -1.48 5.78 -15.61
N VAL A 25 -0.46 6.57 -15.30
CA VAL A 25 -0.44 7.41 -14.10
C VAL A 25 -1.58 8.43 -14.17
N PRO A 26 -2.48 8.49 -13.16
CA PRO A 26 -3.54 9.47 -13.13
C PRO A 26 -2.99 10.90 -13.07
N GLN A 27 -3.57 11.80 -13.89
CA GLN A 27 -3.15 13.21 -13.92
C GLN A 27 -3.65 13.96 -12.69
N ASP A 28 -4.91 13.70 -12.30
CA ASP A 28 -5.56 14.34 -11.15
C ASP A 28 -5.81 13.28 -10.07
N ARG A 29 -5.05 13.35 -8.98
CA ARG A 29 -5.23 12.44 -7.83
C ARG A 29 -6.07 13.13 -6.75
N PRO A 30 -7.00 12.42 -6.09
CA PRO A 30 -7.95 13.02 -5.15
C PRO A 30 -7.34 13.29 -3.76
N TYR A 31 -6.03 13.52 -3.65
CA TYR A 31 -5.34 13.68 -2.37
C TYR A 31 -5.49 15.11 -1.84
N ASN A 32 -6.60 15.39 -1.15
CA ASN A 32 -6.96 16.66 -0.57
C ASN A 32 -7.54 16.49 0.84
N GLU A 33 -8.01 17.58 1.44
CA GLU A 33 -8.63 17.58 2.76
C GLU A 33 -9.86 16.66 2.85
N ASP A 34 -10.75 16.66 1.84
CA ASP A 34 -11.95 15.81 1.85
C ASP A 34 -11.57 14.31 1.82
N TYR A 35 -10.51 13.98 1.11
CA TYR A 35 -9.94 12.63 1.09
C TYR A 35 -9.45 12.22 2.49
N PHE A 36 -8.70 13.10 3.16
CA PHE A 36 -8.21 12.88 4.52
C PHE A 36 -9.35 12.72 5.52
N GLN A 37 -10.35 13.60 5.47
CA GLN A 37 -11.54 13.53 6.34
C GLN A 37 -12.35 12.24 6.14
N ARG A 38 -12.41 11.71 4.92
CA ARG A 38 -13.04 10.41 4.65
C ARG A 38 -12.31 9.27 5.37
N TYR A 39 -10.97 9.28 5.36
CA TYR A 39 -10.18 8.27 6.05
C TYR A 39 -10.30 8.37 7.57
N LEU A 40 -10.39 9.59 8.14
CA LEU A 40 -10.66 9.80 9.57
C LEU A 40 -11.97 9.13 9.99
N LYS A 41 -13.05 9.31 9.21
CA LYS A 41 -14.34 8.67 9.48
C LYS A 41 -14.28 7.14 9.39
N MET A 42 -13.51 6.59 8.44
CA MET A 42 -13.32 5.16 8.30
C MET A 42 -12.52 4.57 9.47
N ALA A 43 -11.46 5.25 9.88
CA ALA A 43 -10.62 4.84 11.00
C ALA A 43 -11.36 4.80 12.34
N ASP A 44 -12.34 5.69 12.54
CA ASP A 44 -13.17 5.78 13.76
C ASP A 44 -14.21 4.64 13.87
N THR A 45 -14.25 3.74 12.91
CA THR A 45 -15.12 2.56 12.98
C THR A 45 -14.43 1.39 13.69
N GLU A 46 -15.21 0.44 14.23
CA GLU A 46 -14.67 -0.78 14.80
C GLU A 46 -13.85 -1.57 13.78
N VAL A 47 -14.32 -1.66 12.53
CA VAL A 47 -13.58 -2.32 11.43
C VAL A 47 -12.23 -1.62 11.18
N GLY A 48 -12.21 -0.29 11.12
CA GLY A 48 -10.97 0.47 10.96
C GLY A 48 -9.96 0.21 12.09
N ARG A 49 -10.45 0.13 13.33
CA ARG A 49 -9.65 -0.20 14.51
C ARG A 49 -9.08 -1.63 14.43
N GLN A 50 -9.91 -2.61 14.09
CA GLN A 50 -9.48 -4.01 13.98
C GLN A 50 -8.47 -4.22 12.84
N LEU A 51 -8.66 -3.55 11.70
CA LEU A 51 -7.66 -3.53 10.63
C LEU A 51 -6.31 -3.00 11.12
N THR A 52 -6.32 -1.89 11.84
CA THR A 52 -5.07 -1.31 12.38
C THR A 52 -4.41 -2.25 13.39
N ILE A 53 -5.18 -2.89 14.26
CA ILE A 53 -4.65 -3.89 15.22
C ILE A 53 -4.01 -5.06 14.48
N SER A 54 -4.68 -5.64 13.49
CA SER A 54 -4.16 -6.78 12.72
C SER A 54 -2.86 -6.43 11.96
N ARG A 55 -2.74 -5.21 11.45
CA ARG A 55 -1.51 -4.68 10.84
C ARG A 55 -0.38 -4.51 11.87
N MET A 56 -0.70 -3.99 13.06
CA MET A 56 0.26 -3.90 14.17
C MET A 56 0.75 -5.28 14.62
N GLU A 57 -0.13 -6.26 14.72
CA GLU A 57 0.21 -7.64 15.06
C GLU A 57 1.12 -8.28 14.01
N LEU A 58 0.84 -8.09 12.71
CA LEU A 58 1.73 -8.54 11.65
C LEU A 58 3.13 -7.95 11.82
N VAL A 59 3.22 -6.64 12.01
CA VAL A 59 4.53 -5.98 12.22
C VAL A 59 5.21 -6.54 13.48
N ALA A 60 4.49 -6.67 14.59
CA ALA A 60 5.04 -7.12 15.88
C ALA A 60 5.60 -8.56 15.84
N ARG A 61 5.06 -9.43 14.98
CA ARG A 61 5.62 -10.78 14.79
C ARG A 61 7.02 -10.79 14.17
N HIS A 62 7.38 -9.76 13.42
CA HIS A 62 8.64 -9.71 12.67
C HIS A 62 9.59 -8.61 13.14
N TYR A 63 9.04 -7.49 13.67
CA TYR A 63 9.84 -6.31 13.96
C TYR A 63 9.26 -5.45 15.07
N SER A 64 10.09 -5.13 16.08
CA SER A 64 9.71 -4.31 17.25
C SER A 64 10.27 -2.87 17.21
N GLY A 65 11.13 -2.55 16.25
CA GLY A 65 11.79 -1.25 16.15
C GLY A 65 10.97 -0.18 15.42
N PRO A 66 11.62 0.94 15.02
CA PRO A 66 10.97 2.03 14.32
C PRO A 66 10.44 1.64 12.95
N VAL A 67 9.23 2.11 12.61
CA VAL A 67 8.58 1.93 11.30
C VAL A 67 8.25 3.29 10.70
N LEU A 68 8.46 3.44 9.41
CA LEU A 68 7.94 4.55 8.62
C LEU A 68 6.70 4.07 7.87
N ASP A 69 5.53 4.60 8.25
CA ASP A 69 4.25 4.36 7.58
C ASP A 69 4.10 5.32 6.40
N VAL A 70 4.00 4.77 5.20
CA VAL A 70 3.88 5.52 3.95
C VAL A 70 2.43 5.51 3.51
N GLY A 71 1.87 6.71 3.23
CA GLY A 71 0.44 6.86 2.95
C GLY A 71 -0.39 6.64 4.21
N ILE A 72 -0.24 7.52 5.19
CA ILE A 72 -0.79 7.34 6.55
C ILE A 72 -2.33 7.25 6.64
N GLY A 73 -3.05 7.61 5.56
CA GLY A 73 -4.51 7.70 5.58
C GLY A 73 -4.99 8.61 6.71
N ALA A 74 -5.63 8.05 7.73
CA ALA A 74 -6.07 8.78 8.92
C ALA A 74 -4.98 8.94 10.01
N GLY A 75 -3.78 8.44 9.79
CA GLY A 75 -2.73 8.41 10.81
C GLY A 75 -2.98 7.44 11.99
N GLN A 76 -3.98 6.54 11.87
CA GLN A 76 -4.36 5.64 12.96
C GLN A 76 -3.23 4.66 13.30
N PHE A 77 -2.58 4.07 12.30
CA PHE A 77 -1.45 3.17 12.52
C PHE A 77 -0.27 3.89 13.20
N VAL A 78 0.04 5.10 12.75
CA VAL A 78 1.08 5.96 13.35
C VAL A 78 0.74 6.30 14.81
N SER A 79 -0.54 6.58 15.10
CA SER A 79 -0.98 6.95 16.45
C SER A 79 -1.02 5.79 17.43
N MET A 80 -1.37 4.59 16.95
CA MET A 80 -1.58 3.42 17.81
C MET A 80 -0.29 2.62 18.05
N ARG A 81 0.63 2.58 17.08
CA ARG A 81 1.87 1.82 17.22
C ARG A 81 3.02 2.72 17.70
N PRO A 82 3.65 2.40 18.83
CA PRO A 82 4.85 3.11 19.28
C PRO A 82 5.99 3.09 18.25
N LEU A 83 6.88 4.07 18.29
CA LEU A 83 8.04 4.18 17.40
C LEU A 83 7.64 4.17 15.90
N THR A 84 6.50 4.77 15.58
CA THR A 84 6.03 4.87 14.20
C THR A 84 6.04 6.34 13.76
N TYR A 85 6.66 6.59 12.63
CA TYR A 85 6.70 7.87 11.93
C TYR A 85 5.87 7.76 10.67
N GLY A 86 5.60 8.86 9.99
CA GLY A 86 4.76 8.86 8.80
C GLY A 86 5.32 9.70 7.66
N TYR A 87 4.97 9.26 6.45
CA TYR A 87 5.12 10.00 5.21
C TYR A 87 3.81 9.96 4.44
N ASP A 88 3.41 11.08 3.87
CA ASP A 88 2.25 11.17 2.99
C ASP A 88 2.51 12.17 1.87
N VAL A 89 1.77 12.03 0.76
CA VAL A 89 1.73 12.99 -0.35
C VAL A 89 0.54 13.94 -0.23
N ASN A 90 -0.47 13.58 0.58
CA ASN A 90 -1.61 14.45 0.88
C ASN A 90 -1.17 15.61 1.81
N PRO A 91 -1.33 16.89 1.40
CA PRO A 91 -0.94 18.01 2.23
C PRO A 91 -1.56 18.00 3.65
N ALA A 92 -2.82 17.58 3.79
CA ALA A 92 -3.48 17.47 5.09
C ALA A 92 -2.81 16.39 5.99
N GLY A 93 -2.46 15.25 5.43
CA GLY A 93 -1.71 14.20 6.15
C GLY A 93 -0.31 14.67 6.56
N VAL A 94 0.39 15.40 5.67
CA VAL A 94 1.70 15.99 5.98
C VAL A 94 1.62 17.01 7.11
N GLU A 95 0.61 17.90 7.09
CA GLU A 95 0.40 18.89 8.14
C GLU A 95 0.12 18.21 9.48
N TRP A 96 -0.80 17.24 9.51
CA TRP A 96 -1.10 16.43 10.68
C TRP A 96 0.14 15.75 11.27
N LEU A 97 1.02 15.19 10.44
CA LEU A 97 2.27 14.56 10.87
C LEU A 97 3.26 15.58 11.44
N ARG A 98 3.36 16.75 10.82
CA ARG A 98 4.27 17.84 11.27
C ARG A 98 3.85 18.41 12.60
N GLU A 99 2.57 18.64 12.82
CA GLU A 99 2.02 19.11 14.10
C GLU A 99 2.34 18.16 15.25
N LYS A 100 2.43 16.85 14.97
CA LYS A 100 2.78 15.83 15.96
C LYS A 100 4.29 15.54 16.06
N GLY A 101 5.11 16.17 15.23
CA GLY A 101 6.54 15.89 15.18
C GLY A 101 6.89 14.49 14.67
N LEU A 102 6.01 13.88 13.86
CA LEU A 102 6.12 12.49 13.37
C LEU A 102 6.44 12.40 11.87
N TYR A 103 6.53 13.52 11.16
CA TYR A 103 6.83 13.54 9.75
C TYR A 103 8.28 13.14 9.46
N VAL A 104 8.47 12.17 8.57
CA VAL A 104 9.78 11.77 8.00
C VAL A 104 9.64 11.69 6.50
N ASP A 105 10.56 12.32 5.77
CA ASP A 105 10.59 12.25 4.31
C ASP A 105 11.14 10.87 3.88
N LEU A 106 10.32 10.07 3.21
CA LEU A 106 10.64 8.72 2.77
C LEU A 106 11.95 8.68 1.96
N TYR A 107 12.12 9.62 1.03
CA TYR A 107 13.21 9.60 0.06
C TYR A 107 14.53 10.23 0.57
N LYS A 108 14.51 10.77 1.79
CA LYS A 108 15.70 11.35 2.43
C LYS A 108 16.33 10.47 3.51
N THR A 109 15.66 9.37 3.85
CA THR A 109 16.07 8.54 4.99
C THR A 109 15.85 7.06 4.69
N VAL A 110 16.85 6.23 4.94
CA VAL A 110 16.67 4.78 4.95
C VAL A 110 16.07 4.39 6.30
N SER A 111 14.81 3.97 6.30
CA SER A 111 14.11 3.51 7.49
C SER A 111 14.34 2.01 7.71
N PRO A 112 14.55 1.53 8.95
CA PRO A 112 14.74 0.11 9.19
C PRO A 112 13.56 -0.75 8.72
N ALA A 113 12.34 -0.24 8.84
CA ALA A 113 11.13 -0.86 8.33
C ALA A 113 10.17 0.19 7.75
N VAL A 114 9.48 -0.20 6.68
CA VAL A 114 8.48 0.62 6.00
C VAL A 114 7.17 -0.16 5.95
N SER A 115 6.03 0.51 6.19
CA SER A 115 4.69 -0.03 5.94
C SER A 115 3.98 0.75 4.84
N MET A 116 3.23 0.02 4.01
CA MET A 116 2.46 0.55 2.88
C MET A 116 1.10 -0.16 2.85
N TRP A 117 0.09 0.43 3.49
CA TRP A 117 -1.25 -0.15 3.61
C TRP A 117 -2.16 0.41 2.53
N ASP A 118 -2.33 -0.31 1.42
CA ASP A 118 -3.01 0.14 0.19
C ASP A 118 -2.32 1.38 -0.41
N VAL A 119 -1.02 1.30 -0.62
CA VAL A 119 -0.22 2.44 -1.07
C VAL A 119 0.71 2.08 -2.23
N LEU A 120 1.33 0.90 -2.20
CA LEU A 120 2.33 0.50 -3.20
C LEU A 120 1.80 0.60 -4.64
N GLU A 121 0.54 0.24 -4.84
CA GLU A 121 -0.16 0.30 -6.14
C GLU A 121 -0.37 1.71 -6.69
N HIS A 122 -0.22 2.73 -5.83
CA HIS A 122 -0.38 4.14 -6.21
C HIS A 122 0.95 4.85 -6.49
N ILE A 123 2.09 4.25 -6.15
CA ILE A 123 3.40 4.92 -6.23
C ILE A 123 3.92 4.89 -7.67
N ASP A 124 4.35 6.03 -8.19
CA ASP A 124 4.87 6.16 -9.55
C ASP A 124 6.15 5.35 -9.75
N ASP A 125 7.07 5.44 -8.77
CA ASP A 125 8.33 4.69 -8.70
C ASP A 125 8.35 3.84 -7.41
N PRO A 126 7.72 2.65 -7.42
CA PRO A 126 7.68 1.79 -6.24
C PRO A 126 9.05 1.20 -5.89
N GLU A 127 9.97 1.08 -6.85
CA GLU A 127 11.33 0.60 -6.61
C GLU A 127 12.11 1.59 -5.74
N ALA A 128 12.05 2.89 -6.06
CA ALA A 128 12.65 3.94 -5.25
C ALA A 128 12.06 3.96 -3.82
N ALA A 129 10.75 3.79 -3.67
CA ALA A 129 10.12 3.76 -2.36
C ALA A 129 10.56 2.55 -1.52
N VAL A 130 10.61 1.35 -2.10
CA VAL A 130 11.04 0.11 -1.41
C VAL A 130 12.53 0.12 -1.11
N ALA A 131 13.35 0.76 -1.95
CA ALA A 131 14.78 0.91 -1.69
C ALA A 131 15.09 1.67 -0.38
N CYS A 132 14.15 2.52 0.09
CA CYS A 132 14.26 3.24 1.36
C CYS A 132 14.02 2.36 2.60
N ALA A 133 13.65 1.09 2.46
CA ALA A 133 13.48 0.14 3.55
C ALA A 133 14.76 -0.65 3.81
N GLY A 134 15.31 -0.58 5.03
CA GLY A 134 16.57 -1.22 5.38
C GLY A 134 16.45 -2.72 5.72
N LYS A 135 15.36 -3.15 6.33
CA LYS A 135 15.19 -4.53 6.84
C LYS A 135 13.86 -5.16 6.47
N PHE A 136 12.75 -4.43 6.62
CA PHE A 136 11.40 -4.96 6.40
C PHE A 136 10.54 -4.01 5.56
N VAL A 137 9.68 -4.60 4.74
CA VAL A 137 8.54 -3.93 4.12
C VAL A 137 7.28 -4.70 4.46
N PHE A 138 6.26 -4.00 4.99
CA PHE A 138 4.94 -4.54 5.27
C PHE A 138 3.94 -3.93 4.30
N VAL A 139 3.14 -4.76 3.65
CA VAL A 139 2.24 -4.30 2.58
C VAL A 139 0.88 -4.94 2.73
N SER A 140 -0.19 -4.17 2.60
CA SER A 140 -1.49 -4.67 2.17
C SER A 140 -1.82 -4.10 0.79
N ILE A 141 -2.31 -4.96 -0.13
CA ILE A 141 -2.50 -4.58 -1.53
C ILE A 141 -3.54 -5.48 -2.19
N PRO A 142 -4.35 -4.96 -3.15
CA PRO A 142 -5.21 -5.79 -3.97
C PRO A 142 -4.41 -6.82 -4.78
N ILE A 143 -4.87 -8.08 -4.76
CA ILE A 143 -4.25 -9.20 -5.49
C ILE A 143 -5.24 -9.77 -6.49
N PHE A 144 -4.76 -10.05 -7.69
CA PHE A 144 -5.53 -10.52 -8.82
C PHE A 144 -4.99 -11.84 -9.37
N SER A 145 -5.82 -12.58 -10.09
CA SER A 145 -5.39 -13.79 -10.78
C SER A 145 -4.80 -13.52 -12.17
N ASP A 146 -5.39 -12.57 -12.89
CA ASP A 146 -5.02 -12.21 -14.27
C ASP A 146 -5.63 -10.84 -14.68
N SER A 147 -5.43 -10.44 -15.93
CA SER A 147 -5.97 -9.18 -16.48
C SER A 147 -7.49 -9.14 -16.50
N ALA A 148 -8.15 -10.26 -16.73
CA ALA A 148 -9.62 -10.31 -16.77
C ALA A 148 -10.22 -10.12 -15.36
N ASP A 149 -9.53 -10.62 -14.34
CA ASP A 149 -9.89 -10.40 -12.93
C ASP A 149 -9.69 -8.94 -12.54
N ILE A 150 -8.57 -8.31 -12.94
CA ILE A 150 -8.33 -6.87 -12.71
C ILE A 150 -9.51 -6.05 -13.23
N LEU A 151 -9.87 -6.21 -14.51
CA LEU A 151 -10.90 -5.40 -15.17
C LEU A 151 -12.32 -5.57 -14.58
N LYS A 152 -12.59 -6.71 -13.93
CA LYS A 152 -13.88 -7.00 -13.29
C LYS A 152 -13.93 -6.62 -11.81
N SER A 153 -12.75 -6.38 -11.21
CA SER A 153 -12.64 -6.12 -9.78
C SER A 153 -13.09 -4.71 -9.41
N HIS A 154 -13.71 -4.57 -8.24
CA HIS A 154 -13.96 -3.26 -7.62
C HIS A 154 -12.66 -2.56 -7.18
N HIS A 155 -11.54 -3.28 -7.13
CA HIS A 155 -10.22 -2.73 -6.92
C HIS A 155 -9.56 -2.21 -8.21
N PHE A 156 -10.22 -2.32 -9.38
CA PHE A 156 -9.78 -1.63 -10.59
C PHE A 156 -10.13 -0.14 -10.49
N ARG A 157 -9.20 0.64 -9.94
CA ARG A 157 -9.37 2.08 -9.64
C ARG A 157 -8.46 2.90 -10.54
N LYS A 158 -8.86 3.03 -11.80
CA LYS A 158 -8.09 3.69 -12.88
C LYS A 158 -7.64 5.11 -12.57
N ASP A 159 -8.34 5.80 -11.65
CA ASP A 159 -8.05 7.18 -11.26
C ASP A 159 -7.07 7.25 -10.07
N GLU A 160 -6.66 6.10 -9.51
CA GLU A 160 -5.79 6.02 -8.35
C GLU A 160 -4.67 4.98 -8.51
N HIS A 161 -4.98 3.76 -9.04
CA HIS A 161 -4.05 2.66 -9.10
C HIS A 161 -3.25 2.65 -10.42
N ILE A 162 -1.93 2.49 -10.28
CA ILE A 162 -1.00 2.37 -11.40
C ILE A 162 -0.59 0.90 -11.56
N TRP A 163 -0.42 0.18 -10.44
CA TRP A 163 0.12 -1.17 -10.43
C TRP A 163 -0.91 -2.19 -9.96
N TYR A 164 -0.90 -3.35 -10.60
CA TYR A 164 -1.77 -4.47 -10.31
C TYR A 164 -0.91 -5.73 -10.26
N PHE A 165 -1.03 -6.52 -9.19
CA PHE A 165 -0.17 -7.67 -8.98
C PHE A 165 -0.99 -8.95 -8.83
N THR A 166 -0.46 -10.05 -9.38
CA THR A 166 -0.79 -11.38 -8.86
C THR A 166 0.01 -11.64 -7.59
N ASP A 167 -0.38 -12.64 -6.81
CA ASP A 167 0.37 -13.02 -5.60
C ASP A 167 1.82 -13.39 -5.93
N GLU A 168 2.02 -14.20 -6.95
CA GLU A 168 3.34 -14.60 -7.41
C GLU A 168 4.12 -13.40 -7.98
N GLY A 169 3.44 -12.55 -8.77
CA GLY A 169 4.04 -11.35 -9.34
C GLY A 169 4.57 -10.40 -8.28
N LEU A 170 3.80 -10.15 -7.22
CA LEU A 170 4.24 -9.30 -6.11
C LEU A 170 5.46 -9.89 -5.40
N ARG A 171 5.42 -11.18 -5.06
CA ARG A 171 6.56 -11.83 -4.37
C ARG A 171 7.82 -11.85 -5.24
N ASN A 172 7.69 -12.14 -6.52
CA ASN A 172 8.81 -12.12 -7.47
C ASN A 172 9.35 -10.70 -7.67
N TRP A 173 8.48 -9.70 -7.69
CA TRP A 173 8.89 -8.31 -7.78
C TRP A 173 9.71 -7.90 -6.55
N PHE A 174 9.24 -8.20 -5.32
CA PHE A 174 10.00 -7.95 -4.09
C PHE A 174 11.32 -8.73 -4.03
N SER A 175 11.35 -9.96 -4.53
CA SER A 175 12.57 -10.76 -4.62
C SER A 175 13.65 -10.08 -5.47
N ARG A 176 13.25 -9.45 -6.59
CA ARG A 176 14.17 -8.65 -7.43
C ARG A 176 14.67 -7.38 -6.73
N GLN A 177 13.91 -6.84 -5.76
CA GLN A 177 14.33 -5.73 -4.92
C GLN A 177 15.18 -6.17 -3.70
N GLY A 178 15.55 -7.46 -3.62
CA GLY A 178 16.37 -8.01 -2.54
C GLY A 178 15.59 -8.32 -1.26
N PHE A 179 14.29 -8.65 -1.37
CA PHE A 179 13.46 -9.05 -0.24
C PHE A 179 12.84 -10.43 -0.44
N GLU A 180 12.73 -11.20 0.62
CA GLU A 180 11.95 -12.45 0.67
C GLU A 180 10.61 -12.24 1.39
N CYS A 181 9.56 -12.92 0.93
CA CYS A 181 8.29 -12.95 1.62
C CYS A 181 8.39 -13.91 2.81
N VAL A 182 8.35 -13.38 4.04
CA VAL A 182 8.43 -14.16 5.27
C VAL A 182 7.07 -14.47 5.89
N GLU A 183 6.03 -13.70 5.55
CA GLU A 183 4.64 -13.99 5.91
C GLU A 183 3.70 -13.45 4.84
N LYS A 184 2.63 -14.21 4.57
CA LYS A 184 1.44 -13.78 3.83
C LYS A 184 0.21 -14.21 4.59
N ASN A 185 -0.78 -13.32 4.69
CA ASN A 185 -2.11 -13.67 5.17
C ASN A 185 -3.19 -12.89 4.40
N ASN A 186 -4.45 -13.22 4.66
CA ASN A 186 -5.61 -12.57 4.08
C ASN A 186 -6.55 -12.05 5.19
N ILE A 187 -6.00 -11.67 6.34
CA ILE A 187 -6.78 -11.27 7.51
C ILE A 187 -7.74 -10.10 7.20
N GLU A 188 -7.33 -9.20 6.33
CA GLU A 188 -8.17 -8.06 5.95
C GLU A 188 -9.46 -8.49 5.21
N CYS A 189 -9.47 -9.69 4.58
CA CYS A 189 -10.68 -10.25 3.98
C CYS A 189 -11.75 -10.58 5.02
N GLU A 190 -11.36 -10.94 6.24
CA GLU A 190 -12.28 -11.20 7.35
C GLU A 190 -13.01 -9.94 7.81
N TYR A 191 -12.40 -8.78 7.59
CA TYR A 191 -12.99 -7.46 7.83
C TYR A 191 -13.72 -6.89 6.61
N GLY A 192 -14.07 -7.73 5.63
CA GLY A 192 -14.84 -7.36 4.44
C GLY A 192 -14.02 -6.80 3.28
N ARG A 193 -12.68 -6.77 3.39
CA ARG A 193 -11.79 -6.27 2.33
C ARG A 193 -11.37 -7.39 1.38
N LYS A 194 -12.34 -7.96 0.68
CA LYS A 194 -12.12 -9.09 -0.25
C LYS A 194 -11.08 -8.73 -1.32
N GLY A 195 -10.16 -9.67 -1.59
CA GLY A 195 -9.13 -9.52 -2.61
C GLY A 195 -7.85 -8.82 -2.12
N ILE A 196 -7.78 -8.39 -0.85
CA ILE A 196 -6.56 -7.84 -0.28
C ILE A 196 -5.66 -8.95 0.26
N GLY A 197 -4.41 -8.97 -0.18
CA GLY A 197 -3.33 -9.75 0.42
C GLY A 197 -2.49 -8.88 1.34
N THR A 198 -2.05 -9.44 2.48
CA THR A 198 -1.24 -8.74 3.47
C THR A 198 0.07 -9.50 3.67
N TYR A 199 1.20 -8.80 3.57
CA TYR A 199 2.53 -9.40 3.45
C TYR A 199 3.54 -8.76 4.39
N ALA A 200 4.49 -9.57 4.85
CA ALA A 200 5.75 -9.13 5.43
C ALA A 200 6.91 -9.59 4.53
N PHE A 201 7.71 -8.64 4.09
CA PHE A 201 8.92 -8.88 3.30
C PHE A 201 10.14 -8.50 4.13
N LYS A 202 11.15 -9.37 4.14
CA LYS A 202 12.41 -9.18 4.84
C LYS A 202 13.55 -9.06 3.83
N ARG A 203 14.44 -8.07 4.02
CA ARG A 203 15.62 -7.91 3.16
C ARG A 203 16.52 -9.14 3.28
N ILE A 204 16.92 -9.66 2.13
CA ILE A 204 17.93 -10.72 2.03
C ILE A 204 19.31 -10.04 2.19
N ASN A 205 20.12 -10.55 3.12
CA ASN A 205 21.49 -10.05 3.38
C ASN A 205 22.46 -10.45 2.25
#